data_18595afaff2685167756a31b250420c3
#
_entry.id   18595afaff2685167756a31b250420c3
#
_cell.length_a   1.000
_cell.length_b   1.000
_cell.length_c   1.000
_cell.angle_alpha   90.00
_cell.angle_beta   90.00
_cell.angle_gamma   90.00
#
_symmetry.space_group_name_H-M   'P 1'
#
loop_
_entity.id
_entity.type
_entity.pdbx_description
1 polymer ?
#
loop_
_entity_poly.entity_id
_entity_poly.type
_entity_poly.pdbx_seq_one_letter_code
_entity_poly.pdbx_strand_id
1 'polypeptide(L)'
;MINAARGAIVDETALVDALRSGHLAGAGLDVFEVEPLPLDSPLRSLDNVVLAPHRAGATLDADARLIEVIGENLMRVLDGQPPVNVVNGVIAARVR
;
A
#
# COMPACT_ATOMS: atom_id res chain seq x y z
N MET A 1 6.02 -13.64 7.76
CA MET A 1 4.86 -12.89 7.20
C MET A 1 5.39 -11.71 6.40
N ILE A 2 4.70 -11.28 5.32
CA ILE A 2 5.03 -10.02 4.60
C ILE A 2 3.74 -9.21 4.48
N ASN A 3 3.80 -7.91 4.83
CA ASN A 3 2.73 -6.95 4.61
C ASN A 3 3.25 -5.73 3.85
N ALA A 4 2.85 -5.61 2.59
CA ALA A 4 3.11 -4.46 1.72
C ALA A 4 1.79 -3.88 1.16
N ALA A 5 0.67 -4.13 1.84
CA ALA A 5 -0.65 -3.69 1.43
C ALA A 5 -1.13 -2.47 2.25
N ARG A 6 -1.61 -2.71 3.48
CA ARG A 6 -2.00 -1.64 4.42
C ARG A 6 -1.77 -2.12 5.86
N GLY A 7 -1.39 -1.20 6.76
CA GLY A 7 -1.16 -1.50 8.17
C GLY A 7 -2.39 -2.08 8.86
N ALA A 8 -3.52 -1.43 8.69
CA ALA A 8 -4.79 -1.80 9.34
C ALA A 8 -5.39 -3.18 8.98
N ILE A 9 -4.76 -3.94 8.08
CA ILE A 9 -5.18 -5.34 7.82
C ILE A 9 -4.53 -6.35 8.77
N VAL A 10 -3.60 -5.90 9.61
CA VAL A 10 -2.89 -6.72 10.60
C VAL A 10 -2.99 -6.02 11.95
N ASP A 11 -3.37 -6.73 12.98
CA ASP A 11 -3.27 -6.27 14.37
C ASP A 11 -1.78 -6.26 14.77
N GLU A 12 -1.19 -5.06 14.88
CA GLU A 12 0.24 -4.90 15.20
C GLU A 12 0.59 -5.42 16.60
N THR A 13 -0.32 -5.34 17.57
CA THR A 13 -0.08 -5.85 18.91
C THR A 13 0.03 -7.37 18.89
N ALA A 14 -0.91 -8.04 18.24
CA ALA A 14 -0.88 -9.50 18.08
C ALA A 14 0.33 -9.96 17.23
N LEU A 15 0.73 -9.17 16.24
CA LEU A 15 1.92 -9.44 15.43
C LEU A 15 3.20 -9.38 16.28
N VAL A 16 3.37 -8.35 17.11
CA VAL A 16 4.51 -8.20 18.04
C VAL A 16 4.60 -9.41 18.98
N ASP A 17 3.48 -9.83 19.55
CA ASP A 17 3.43 -10.98 20.46
C ASP A 17 3.80 -12.29 19.75
N ALA A 18 3.31 -12.49 18.53
CA ALA A 18 3.64 -13.67 17.72
C ALA A 18 5.13 -13.72 17.33
N LEU A 19 5.72 -12.56 17.04
CA LEU A 19 7.15 -12.44 16.73
C LEU A 19 8.05 -12.68 17.97
N ARG A 20 7.66 -12.09 19.11
CA ARG A 20 8.40 -12.27 20.40
C ARG A 20 8.36 -13.68 20.91
N SER A 21 7.22 -14.35 20.79
CA SER A 21 7.06 -15.75 21.22
C SER A 21 7.72 -16.75 20.28
N GLY A 22 8.17 -16.32 19.08
CA GLY A 22 8.69 -17.21 18.05
C GLY A 22 7.61 -18.02 17.31
N HIS A 23 6.31 -17.74 17.59
CA HIS A 23 5.21 -18.33 16.83
C HIS A 23 5.29 -17.94 15.36
N LEU A 24 5.71 -16.70 15.09
CA LEU A 24 6.09 -16.21 13.77
C LEU A 24 7.59 -16.01 13.71
N ALA A 25 8.27 -16.72 12.82
CA ALA A 25 9.73 -16.70 12.69
C ALA A 25 10.28 -15.32 12.27
N GLY A 26 9.48 -14.53 11.54
CA GLY A 26 9.89 -13.18 11.13
C GLY A 26 8.82 -12.47 10.30
N ALA A 27 9.00 -11.15 10.13
CA ALA A 27 8.13 -10.33 9.28
C ALA A 27 8.90 -9.32 8.44
N GLY A 28 8.37 -9.03 7.22
CA GLY A 28 8.73 -7.90 6.39
C GLY A 28 7.53 -6.95 6.29
N LEU A 29 7.71 -5.71 6.76
CA LEU A 29 6.62 -4.75 6.87
C LEU A 29 6.99 -3.45 6.13
N ASP A 30 6.19 -3.10 5.14
CA ASP A 30 6.30 -1.83 4.41
C ASP A 30 5.24 -0.82 4.85
N VAL A 31 4.25 -1.27 5.61
CA VAL A 31 3.09 -0.50 6.07
C VAL A 31 2.78 -0.78 7.54
N PHE A 32 2.20 0.21 8.24
CA PHE A 32 1.97 0.18 9.69
C PHE A 32 0.59 0.75 10.04
N GLU A 33 0.07 0.43 11.21
CA GLU A 33 -1.20 1.01 11.70
C GLU A 33 -1.10 2.53 11.83
N VAL A 34 0.05 3.03 12.30
CA VAL A 34 0.37 4.46 12.38
C VAL A 34 1.60 4.75 11.54
N GLU A 35 1.47 5.63 10.57
CA GLU A 35 2.56 6.05 9.68
C GLU A 35 2.84 7.55 9.80
N PRO A 36 4.12 7.97 9.94
CA PRO A 36 5.34 7.16 10.05
C PRO A 36 5.36 6.29 11.31
N LEU A 37 6.01 5.10 11.23
CA LEU A 37 6.14 4.19 12.37
C LEU A 37 6.74 4.92 13.59
N PRO A 38 6.02 4.99 14.74
CA PRO A 38 6.48 5.68 15.93
C PRO A 38 7.87 5.24 16.39
N LEU A 39 8.63 6.16 16.97
CA LEU A 39 10.01 5.87 17.43
C LEU A 39 10.05 4.85 18.56
N ASP A 40 9.00 4.80 19.37
CA ASP A 40 8.82 3.88 20.49
C ASP A 40 8.10 2.57 20.10
N SER A 41 7.81 2.37 18.81
CA SER A 41 7.17 1.12 18.35
C SER A 41 8.02 -0.09 18.69
N PRO A 42 7.43 -1.13 19.31
CA PRO A 42 8.14 -2.37 19.63
C PRO A 42 8.71 -3.08 18.40
N LEU A 43 8.14 -2.89 17.22
CA LEU A 43 8.63 -3.47 15.97
C LEU A 43 10.07 -3.06 15.65
N ARG A 44 10.52 -1.88 16.11
CA ARG A 44 11.87 -1.36 15.87
C ARG A 44 12.95 -2.12 16.66
N SER A 45 12.58 -2.81 17.71
CA SER A 45 13.48 -3.53 18.59
C SER A 45 13.53 -5.04 18.33
N LEU A 46 12.80 -5.53 17.32
CA LEU A 46 12.76 -6.95 16.99
C LEU A 46 13.77 -7.29 15.90
N ASP A 47 14.68 -8.22 16.19
CA ASP A 47 15.76 -8.63 15.27
C ASP A 47 15.24 -9.48 14.09
N ASN A 48 14.03 -10.02 14.21
CA ASN A 48 13.39 -10.84 13.19
C ASN A 48 12.37 -10.06 12.33
N VAL A 49 12.49 -8.71 12.28
CA VAL A 49 11.62 -7.85 11.47
C VAL A 49 12.44 -6.99 10.53
N VAL A 50 12.02 -6.94 9.27
CA VAL A 50 12.51 -5.99 8.27
C VAL A 50 11.46 -4.91 8.08
N LEU A 51 11.85 -3.64 8.24
CA LEU A 51 10.99 -2.47 8.12
C LEU A 51 11.34 -1.66 6.87
N ALA A 52 10.34 -1.25 6.10
CA ALA A 52 10.48 -0.34 4.98
C ALA A 52 9.45 0.81 5.09
N PRO A 53 9.72 1.99 4.50
CA PRO A 53 8.93 3.20 4.74
C PRO A 53 7.82 3.39 3.71
N HIS A 54 6.94 2.42 3.52
CA HIS A 54 5.79 2.43 2.59
C HIS A 54 6.22 2.72 1.15
N ARG A 55 7.22 1.97 0.67
CA ARG A 55 7.86 2.18 -0.64
C ARG A 55 7.79 0.97 -1.58
N ALA A 56 7.12 -0.11 -1.20
CA ALA A 56 7.06 -1.33 -2.01
C ALA A 56 6.47 -1.11 -3.41
N GLY A 57 5.56 -0.14 -3.56
CA GLY A 57 4.98 0.24 -4.85
C GLY A 57 5.79 1.26 -5.67
N ALA A 58 6.82 1.88 -5.09
CA ALA A 58 7.60 2.94 -5.75
C ALA A 58 8.70 2.35 -6.62
N THR A 59 8.33 1.83 -7.79
CA THR A 59 9.25 1.33 -8.80
C THR A 59 9.10 2.12 -10.10
N LEU A 60 10.17 2.20 -10.89
CA LEU A 60 10.13 2.91 -12.19
C LEU A 60 9.05 2.35 -13.12
N ASP A 61 8.87 1.03 -13.11
CA ASP A 61 7.86 0.37 -13.94
C ASP A 61 6.43 0.67 -13.46
N ALA A 62 6.21 0.76 -12.14
CA ALA A 62 4.91 1.11 -11.59
C ALA A 62 4.54 2.57 -11.92
N ASP A 63 5.49 3.49 -11.78
CA ASP A 63 5.30 4.90 -12.11
C ASP A 63 5.01 5.08 -13.61
N ALA A 64 5.74 4.41 -14.50
CA ALA A 64 5.50 4.46 -15.94
C ALA A 64 4.09 3.98 -16.30
N ARG A 65 3.66 2.83 -15.76
CA ARG A 65 2.31 2.28 -15.98
C ARG A 65 1.21 3.19 -15.41
N LEU A 66 1.44 3.78 -14.25
CA LEU A 66 0.49 4.71 -13.64
C LEU A 66 0.27 5.94 -14.52
N ILE A 67 1.36 6.53 -15.05
CA ILE A 67 1.29 7.69 -15.95
C ILE A 67 0.52 7.32 -17.23
N GLU A 68 0.78 6.15 -17.81
CA GLU A 68 0.10 5.66 -18.99
C GLU A 68 -1.40 5.51 -18.78
N VAL A 69 -1.84 4.86 -17.69
CA VAL A 69 -3.25 4.65 -17.35
C VAL A 69 -3.96 5.97 -17.04
N ILE A 70 -3.28 6.89 -16.33
CA ILE A 70 -3.84 8.23 -16.04
C ILE A 70 -3.99 9.01 -17.34
N GLY A 71 -2.98 8.99 -18.22
CA GLY A 71 -3.02 9.66 -19.52
C GLY A 71 -4.16 9.14 -20.40
N GLU A 72 -4.31 7.82 -20.51
CA GLU A 72 -5.42 7.21 -21.23
C GLU A 72 -6.78 7.66 -20.69
N ASN A 73 -6.98 7.59 -19.38
CA ASN A 73 -8.24 7.99 -18.76
C ASN A 73 -8.56 9.48 -19.00
N LEU A 74 -7.55 10.34 -18.92
CA LEU A 74 -7.71 11.78 -19.21
C LEU A 74 -8.16 12.01 -20.65
N MET A 75 -7.50 11.39 -21.62
CA MET A 75 -7.86 11.54 -23.03
C MET A 75 -9.25 11.00 -23.32
N ARG A 76 -9.62 9.85 -22.76
CA ARG A 76 -10.97 9.29 -22.90
C ARG A 76 -12.04 10.25 -22.38
N VAL A 77 -11.83 10.84 -21.20
CA VAL A 77 -12.78 11.80 -20.61
C VAL A 77 -12.89 13.06 -21.45
N LEU A 78 -11.79 13.59 -21.97
CA LEU A 78 -11.80 14.77 -22.87
C LEU A 78 -12.54 14.49 -24.19
N ASP A 79 -12.47 13.25 -24.70
CA ASP A 79 -13.15 12.79 -25.89
C ASP A 79 -14.62 12.37 -25.62
N GLY A 80 -15.13 12.59 -24.40
CA GLY A 80 -16.50 12.22 -24.02
C GLY A 80 -16.71 10.70 -23.86
N GLN A 81 -15.63 9.92 -23.80
CA GLN A 81 -15.65 8.47 -23.59
C GLN A 81 -15.62 8.15 -22.10
N PRO A 82 -16.20 7.02 -21.66
CA PRO A 82 -16.11 6.60 -20.27
C PRO A 82 -14.66 6.24 -19.91
N PRO A 83 -14.18 6.59 -18.69
CA PRO A 83 -12.88 6.14 -18.21
C PRO A 83 -12.85 4.63 -18.04
N VAL A 84 -11.65 4.04 -18.06
CA VAL A 84 -11.42 2.62 -17.74
C VAL A 84 -11.10 2.45 -16.25
N ASN A 85 -11.22 1.23 -15.75
CA ASN A 85 -10.89 0.87 -14.35
C ASN A 85 -11.73 1.61 -13.28
N VAL A 86 -12.99 1.93 -13.60
CA VAL A 86 -13.92 2.60 -12.68
C VAL A 86 -14.39 1.64 -11.60
N VAL A 87 -14.11 1.94 -10.33
CA VAL A 87 -14.41 1.07 -9.18
C VAL A 87 -15.65 1.51 -8.38
N ASN A 88 -16.17 2.73 -8.64
CA ASN A 88 -17.30 3.33 -7.91
C ASN A 88 -18.62 3.37 -8.71
N GLY A 89 -18.69 2.67 -9.83
CA GLY A 89 -19.89 2.59 -10.67
C GLY A 89 -20.21 3.85 -11.49
N VAL A 90 -19.35 4.85 -11.51
CA VAL A 90 -19.51 6.04 -12.36
C VAL A 90 -19.12 5.70 -13.78
N ILE A 91 -20.12 5.56 -14.68
CA ILE A 91 -19.93 5.13 -16.08
C ILE A 91 -19.86 6.29 -17.07
N ALA A 92 -20.12 7.52 -16.65
CA ALA A 92 -20.08 8.68 -17.53
C ALA A 92 -19.31 9.83 -16.90
N ALA A 93 -18.31 10.34 -17.61
CA ALA A 93 -17.69 11.60 -17.26
C ALA A 93 -18.65 12.75 -17.60
N ARG A 94 -19.01 13.57 -16.63
CA ARG A 94 -19.66 14.84 -16.88
C ARG A 94 -18.57 15.90 -17.12
N VAL A 95 -18.13 16.03 -18.36
CA VAL A 95 -17.36 17.21 -18.78
C VAL A 95 -18.38 18.32 -19.00
N ARG A 96 -18.32 19.38 -18.19
CA ARG A 96 -19.05 20.63 -18.42
C ARG A 96 -18.15 21.60 -19.15
#